data_cf023b947c6fb07c9e28c0f16e9eb202
#
_entry.id   cf023b947c6fb07c9e28c0f16e9eb202
#
_cell.length_a   1.000
_cell.length_b   1.000
_cell.length_c   1.000
_cell.angle_alpha   90.00
_cell.angle_beta   90.00
_cell.angle_gamma   90.00
#
_symmetry.space_group_name_H-M   'P 1'
#
loop_
_entity.id
_entity.type
_entity.pdbx_description
1 polymer ?
#
loop_
_entity_poly.entity_id
_entity_poly.type
_entity_poly.pdbx_seq_one_letter_code
_entity_poly.pdbx_strand_id
1 'polypeptide(L)'
;MPETPQPPSMPVLYDFKMAPSPRRARILLAEKGIAHETVTIDLAAGEHLSEAYRAVNPQCTVPALRLPDGTVLPDNQAIAAWAEAAHPEKPLLGRTPVEKGMVASFVARIEFEGLLAVAEAFRNTHPAMKDRALTGAANVPQIPELGSRGQARAMRFFEELNAHLAGRDFICCDHFTWADITAAVLTDFARVIGFRPGAEHPNLLRWRTSLADRPSLKA
;
A
#
# COMPACT_ATOMS: atom_id res chain seq x y z
N MET A 1 -35.97 -8.62 -19.92
CA MET A 1 -34.90 -7.62 -19.75
C MET A 1 -34.08 -8.07 -18.55
N PRO A 2 -32.76 -8.31 -18.64
CA PRO A 2 -31.97 -8.53 -17.42
C PRO A 2 -32.03 -7.25 -16.60
N GLU A 3 -32.35 -7.40 -15.30
CA GLU A 3 -32.30 -6.27 -14.35
C GLU A 3 -30.90 -5.68 -14.35
N THR A 4 -30.80 -4.40 -14.58
CA THR A 4 -29.55 -3.66 -14.41
C THR A 4 -29.14 -3.80 -12.93
N PRO A 5 -27.95 -4.29 -12.61
CA PRO A 5 -27.54 -4.43 -11.21
C PRO A 5 -27.68 -3.09 -10.49
N GLN A 6 -28.41 -3.09 -9.40
CA GLN A 6 -28.56 -1.90 -8.58
C GLN A 6 -27.17 -1.46 -8.09
N PRO A 7 -26.79 -0.16 -8.19
CA PRO A 7 -25.51 0.30 -7.72
C PRO A 7 -25.34 -0.03 -6.22
N PRO A 8 -24.14 -0.38 -5.76
CA PRO A 8 -23.91 -0.72 -4.36
C PRO A 8 -24.29 0.46 -3.45
N SER A 9 -24.86 0.18 -2.29
CA SER A 9 -25.26 1.21 -1.32
C SER A 9 -24.07 1.83 -0.58
N MET A 10 -22.91 1.17 -0.63
CA MET A 10 -21.64 1.60 -0.01
C MET A 10 -20.46 1.31 -0.96
N PRO A 11 -19.28 1.90 -0.71
CA PRO A 11 -18.08 1.60 -1.48
C PRO A 11 -17.74 0.12 -1.49
N VAL A 12 -17.15 -0.37 -2.60
CA VAL A 12 -16.68 -1.75 -2.76
C VAL A 12 -15.19 -1.74 -2.98
N LEU A 13 -14.43 -2.29 -2.02
CA LEU A 13 -12.98 -2.45 -2.12
C LEU A 13 -12.65 -3.78 -2.83
N TYR A 14 -11.93 -3.70 -3.94
CA TYR A 14 -11.32 -4.85 -4.59
C TYR A 14 -9.95 -5.10 -3.97
N ASP A 15 -9.79 -6.25 -3.34
CA ASP A 15 -8.71 -6.56 -2.41
C ASP A 15 -8.03 -7.89 -2.73
N PHE A 16 -6.80 -8.04 -2.28
CA PHE A 16 -6.13 -9.32 -2.08
C PHE A 16 -5.36 -9.28 -0.77
N LYS A 17 -5.81 -10.07 0.20
CA LYS A 17 -5.35 -10.00 1.61
C LYS A 17 -3.83 -10.05 1.78
N MET A 18 -3.14 -10.84 0.93
CA MET A 18 -1.69 -11.04 1.03
C MET A 18 -0.87 -9.92 0.37
N ALA A 19 -1.50 -9.04 -0.42
CA ALA A 19 -0.78 -7.98 -1.12
C ALA A 19 -0.59 -6.73 -0.25
N PRO A 20 0.59 -6.09 -0.28
CA PRO A 20 0.87 -4.90 0.52
C PRO A 20 0.03 -3.68 0.09
N SER A 21 -0.20 -3.49 -1.21
CA SER A 21 -0.95 -2.33 -1.71
C SER A 21 -2.39 -2.27 -1.20
N PRO A 22 -3.23 -3.31 -1.32
CA PRO A 22 -4.57 -3.29 -0.74
C PRO A 22 -4.60 -3.14 0.77
N ARG A 23 -3.60 -3.68 1.48
CA ARG A 23 -3.50 -3.52 2.93
C ARG A 23 -3.42 -2.05 3.34
N ARG A 24 -2.76 -1.19 2.55
CA ARG A 24 -2.72 0.26 2.79
C ARG A 24 -4.13 0.85 2.73
N ALA A 25 -4.92 0.48 1.72
CA ALA A 25 -6.30 0.93 1.57
C ALA A 25 -7.17 0.45 2.74
N ARG A 26 -7.07 -0.83 3.15
CA ARG A 26 -7.82 -1.35 4.30
C ARG A 26 -7.53 -0.56 5.58
N ILE A 27 -6.25 -0.31 5.87
CA ILE A 27 -5.84 0.47 7.05
C ILE A 27 -6.39 1.89 6.97
N LEU A 28 -6.28 2.55 5.82
CA LEU A 28 -6.80 3.89 5.60
C LEU A 28 -8.31 3.97 5.85
N LEU A 29 -9.08 3.07 5.23
CA LEU A 29 -10.54 3.03 5.37
C LEU A 29 -10.95 2.75 6.81
N ALA A 30 -10.25 1.85 7.51
CA ALA A 30 -10.47 1.57 8.93
C ALA A 30 -10.16 2.79 9.83
N GLU A 31 -9.05 3.51 9.60
CA GLU A 31 -8.70 4.74 10.33
C GLU A 31 -9.76 5.84 10.14
N LYS A 32 -10.26 5.97 8.93
CA LYS A 32 -11.31 6.94 8.59
C LYS A 32 -12.69 6.49 9.08
N GLY A 33 -12.87 5.20 9.44
CA GLY A 33 -14.19 4.65 9.80
C GLY A 33 -15.13 4.51 8.60
N ILE A 34 -14.57 4.36 7.40
CA ILE A 34 -15.35 4.23 6.15
C ILE A 34 -15.81 2.79 5.99
N ALA A 35 -17.12 2.57 6.13
CA ALA A 35 -17.73 1.28 5.85
C ALA A 35 -17.65 0.95 4.36
N HIS A 36 -17.35 -0.30 4.03
CA HIS A 36 -17.25 -0.78 2.65
C HIS A 36 -17.49 -2.28 2.57
N GLU A 37 -17.91 -2.74 1.40
CA GLU A 37 -17.89 -4.16 1.04
C GLU A 37 -16.50 -4.52 0.52
N THR A 38 -16.11 -5.81 0.61
CA THR A 38 -14.84 -6.29 0.08
C THR A 38 -15.06 -7.41 -0.91
N VAL A 39 -14.49 -7.25 -2.10
CA VAL A 39 -14.42 -8.29 -3.14
C VAL A 39 -12.98 -8.75 -3.25
N THR A 40 -12.74 -10.04 -2.97
CA THR A 40 -11.41 -10.63 -3.12
C THR A 40 -11.13 -10.91 -4.59
N ILE A 41 -9.96 -10.45 -5.06
CA ILE A 41 -9.43 -10.73 -6.41
C ILE A 41 -8.25 -11.67 -6.26
N ASP A 42 -8.39 -12.92 -6.64
CA ASP A 42 -7.33 -13.91 -6.54
C ASP A 42 -6.20 -13.64 -7.55
N LEU A 43 -5.14 -12.99 -7.06
CA LEU A 43 -3.95 -12.68 -7.88
C LEU A 43 -3.17 -13.94 -8.28
N ALA A 44 -3.23 -15.00 -7.46
CA ALA A 44 -2.51 -16.25 -7.75
C ALA A 44 -3.21 -17.01 -8.90
N ALA A 45 -4.54 -17.00 -8.92
CA ALA A 45 -5.34 -17.55 -10.01
C ALA A 45 -5.38 -16.64 -11.26
N GLY A 46 -4.81 -15.42 -11.19
CA GLY A 46 -4.80 -14.48 -12.31
C GLY A 46 -6.13 -13.75 -12.52
N GLU A 47 -7.03 -13.74 -11.54
CA GLU A 47 -8.37 -13.13 -11.66
C GLU A 47 -8.31 -11.64 -12.03
N HIS A 48 -7.27 -10.93 -11.56
CA HIS A 48 -7.02 -9.52 -11.94
C HIS A 48 -6.78 -9.30 -13.44
N LEU A 49 -6.52 -10.37 -14.20
CA LEU A 49 -6.33 -10.33 -15.66
C LEU A 49 -7.60 -10.70 -16.44
N SER A 50 -8.67 -11.11 -15.75
CA SER A 50 -9.95 -11.44 -16.37
C SER A 50 -10.59 -10.22 -17.04
N GLU A 51 -11.41 -10.46 -18.05
CA GLU A 51 -12.19 -9.40 -18.70
C GLU A 51 -13.12 -8.69 -17.72
N ALA A 52 -13.74 -9.46 -16.80
CA ALA A 52 -14.61 -8.92 -15.76
C ALA A 52 -13.88 -7.92 -14.85
N TYR A 53 -12.65 -8.23 -14.42
CA TYR A 53 -11.90 -7.29 -13.56
C TYR A 53 -11.29 -6.15 -14.37
N ARG A 54 -10.89 -6.35 -15.62
CA ARG A 54 -10.44 -5.27 -16.52
C ARG A 54 -11.51 -4.22 -16.76
N ALA A 55 -12.77 -4.59 -16.75
CA ALA A 55 -13.89 -3.64 -16.81
C ALA A 55 -14.00 -2.77 -15.55
N VAL A 56 -13.51 -3.26 -14.39
CA VAL A 56 -13.43 -2.49 -13.14
C VAL A 56 -12.16 -1.65 -13.11
N ASN A 57 -10.99 -2.27 -13.30
CA ASN A 57 -9.69 -1.60 -13.29
C ASN A 57 -8.84 -2.05 -14.49
N PRO A 58 -8.78 -1.27 -15.56
CA PRO A 58 -7.98 -1.59 -16.75
C PRO A 58 -6.49 -1.77 -16.50
N GLN A 59 -5.97 -1.24 -15.38
CA GLN A 59 -4.57 -1.41 -14.96
C GLN A 59 -4.29 -2.84 -14.46
N CYS A 60 -5.33 -3.66 -14.20
CA CYS A 60 -5.18 -5.02 -13.68
C CYS A 60 -4.40 -5.07 -12.35
N THR A 61 -4.65 -4.12 -11.46
CA THR A 61 -4.00 -4.00 -10.15
C THR A 61 -5.02 -3.89 -9.03
N VAL A 62 -4.60 -4.24 -7.82
CA VAL A 62 -5.35 -4.01 -6.58
C VAL A 62 -4.50 -3.13 -5.64
N PRO A 63 -5.13 -2.27 -4.82
CA PRO A 63 -6.56 -2.09 -4.64
C PRO A 63 -7.21 -1.29 -5.76
N ALA A 64 -8.53 -1.43 -5.86
CA ALA A 64 -9.40 -0.45 -6.48
C ALA A 64 -10.61 -0.26 -5.56
N LEU A 65 -11.20 0.93 -5.54
CA LEU A 65 -12.39 1.23 -4.74
C LEU A 65 -13.48 1.76 -5.68
N ARG A 66 -14.58 1.02 -5.81
CA ARG A 66 -15.76 1.47 -6.55
C ARG A 66 -16.71 2.20 -5.60
N LEU A 67 -17.05 3.42 -5.93
CA LEU A 67 -17.99 4.25 -5.18
C LEU A 67 -19.45 3.89 -5.54
N PRO A 68 -20.44 4.32 -4.71
CA PRO A 68 -21.87 4.06 -4.97
C PRO A 68 -22.38 4.61 -6.28
N ASP A 69 -21.78 5.68 -6.80
CA ASP A 69 -22.14 6.29 -8.11
C ASP A 69 -21.51 5.55 -9.31
N GLY A 70 -20.76 4.47 -9.05
CA GLY A 70 -20.08 3.69 -10.06
C GLY A 70 -18.65 4.16 -10.39
N THR A 71 -18.21 5.31 -9.87
CA THR A 71 -16.84 5.79 -10.06
C THR A 71 -15.83 4.82 -9.45
N VAL A 72 -14.77 4.50 -10.17
CA VAL A 72 -13.69 3.63 -9.68
C VAL A 72 -12.43 4.45 -9.41
N LEU A 73 -11.93 4.34 -8.19
CA LEU A 73 -10.63 4.87 -7.76
C LEU A 73 -9.60 3.73 -7.90
N PRO A 74 -8.65 3.83 -8.86
CA PRO A 74 -7.90 2.66 -9.33
C PRO A 74 -6.68 2.29 -8.48
N ASP A 75 -6.31 3.11 -7.50
CA ASP A 75 -5.09 2.95 -6.71
C ASP A 75 -5.17 3.62 -5.33
N ASN A 76 -4.14 3.41 -4.54
CA ASN A 76 -4.04 3.95 -3.18
C ASN A 76 -4.03 5.49 -3.12
N GLN A 77 -3.49 6.17 -4.12
CA GLN A 77 -3.40 7.64 -4.12
C GLN A 77 -4.78 8.25 -4.36
N ALA A 78 -5.51 7.70 -5.32
CA ALA A 78 -6.90 8.10 -5.58
C ALA A 78 -7.80 7.82 -4.37
N ILE A 79 -7.67 6.63 -3.77
CA ILE A 79 -8.44 6.24 -2.57
C ILE A 79 -8.10 7.16 -1.40
N ALA A 80 -6.83 7.46 -1.15
CA ALA A 80 -6.41 8.32 -0.05
C ALA A 80 -6.90 9.77 -0.23
N ALA A 81 -6.78 10.31 -1.43
CA ALA A 81 -7.25 11.66 -1.74
C ALA A 81 -8.77 11.79 -1.58
N TRP A 82 -9.53 10.81 -2.08
CA TRP A 82 -10.97 10.76 -1.91
C TRP A 82 -11.37 10.63 -0.44
N ALA A 83 -10.78 9.68 0.28
CA ALA A 83 -11.11 9.43 1.69
C ALA A 83 -10.81 10.65 2.56
N GLU A 84 -9.72 11.38 2.28
CA GLU A 84 -9.39 12.62 3.00
C GLU A 84 -10.39 13.73 2.73
N ALA A 85 -10.84 13.90 1.50
CA ALA A 85 -11.79 14.92 1.10
C ALA A 85 -13.22 14.62 1.61
N ALA A 86 -13.63 13.34 1.54
CA ALA A 86 -14.96 12.90 1.95
C ALA A 86 -15.12 12.78 3.49
N HIS A 87 -14.03 12.52 4.22
CA HIS A 87 -14.00 12.33 5.66
C HIS A 87 -12.87 13.17 6.32
N PRO A 88 -12.97 14.51 6.31
CA PRO A 88 -11.90 15.41 6.75
C PRO A 88 -11.67 15.42 8.27
N GLU A 89 -12.60 14.90 9.07
CA GLU A 89 -12.57 14.92 10.53
C GLU A 89 -11.40 14.16 11.17
N LYS A 90 -10.82 13.21 10.44
CA LYS A 90 -9.63 12.45 10.84
C LYS A 90 -8.53 12.63 9.78
N PRO A 91 -7.81 13.75 9.77
CA PRO A 91 -6.84 14.06 8.71
C PRO A 91 -5.65 13.10 8.76
N LEU A 92 -5.46 12.34 7.69
CA LEU A 92 -4.33 11.43 7.49
C LEU A 92 -3.33 11.95 6.45
N LEU A 93 -3.75 12.90 5.60
CA LEU A 93 -2.86 13.53 4.61
C LEU A 93 -2.26 14.86 5.11
N GLY A 94 -2.42 15.18 6.41
CA GLY A 94 -1.91 16.38 7.06
C GLY A 94 -3.00 17.43 7.34
N ARG A 95 -2.84 18.14 8.46
CA ARG A 95 -3.78 19.16 8.97
C ARG A 95 -3.55 20.53 8.35
N THR A 96 -2.28 20.85 8.07
CA THR A 96 -1.86 22.14 7.50
C THR A 96 -1.33 21.97 6.08
N PRO A 97 -1.25 23.04 5.27
CA PRO A 97 -0.59 22.96 3.95
C PRO A 97 0.84 22.42 4.01
N VAL A 98 1.61 22.76 5.04
CA VAL A 98 2.97 22.26 5.22
C VAL A 98 2.97 20.77 5.51
N GLU A 99 2.15 20.30 6.45
CA GLU A 99 2.02 18.87 6.75
C GLU A 99 1.58 18.08 5.52
N LYS A 100 0.62 18.58 4.74
CA LYS A 100 0.18 17.94 3.49
C LYS A 100 1.34 17.76 2.51
N GLY A 101 2.18 18.77 2.36
CA GLY A 101 3.40 18.69 1.55
C GLY A 101 4.38 17.67 2.09
N MET A 102 4.59 17.63 3.40
CA MET A 102 5.49 16.66 4.05
C MET A 102 4.99 15.23 3.93
N VAL A 103 3.70 14.98 4.19
CA VAL A 103 3.10 13.64 4.02
C VAL A 103 3.24 13.16 2.58
N ALA A 104 2.90 14.00 1.59
CA ALA A 104 3.02 13.65 0.19
C ALA A 104 4.48 13.31 -0.19
N SER A 105 5.44 14.10 0.26
CA SER A 105 6.88 13.89 0.01
C SER A 105 7.38 12.58 0.62
N PHE A 106 7.03 12.30 1.89
CA PHE A 106 7.44 11.04 2.54
C PHE A 106 6.78 9.83 1.93
N VAL A 107 5.48 9.90 1.59
CA VAL A 107 4.78 8.80 0.90
C VAL A 107 5.45 8.48 -0.43
N ALA A 108 5.73 9.48 -1.26
CA ALA A 108 6.43 9.28 -2.53
C ALA A 108 7.80 8.63 -2.34
N ARG A 109 8.57 9.08 -1.34
CA ARG A 109 9.88 8.51 -1.02
C ARG A 109 9.77 7.06 -0.53
N ILE A 110 8.84 6.75 0.38
CA ILE A 110 8.62 5.39 0.89
C ILE A 110 8.17 4.45 -0.25
N GLU A 111 7.32 4.94 -1.15
CA GLU A 111 6.88 4.16 -2.32
C GLU A 111 8.04 3.88 -3.27
N PHE A 112 8.80 4.92 -3.65
CA PHE A 112 9.85 4.79 -4.65
C PHE A 112 11.10 4.08 -4.13
N GLU A 113 11.62 4.48 -2.94
CA GLU A 113 12.86 3.92 -2.40
C GLU A 113 12.64 2.66 -1.57
N GLY A 114 11.45 2.48 -1.00
CA GLY A 114 11.10 1.35 -0.16
C GLY A 114 10.27 0.31 -0.89
N LEU A 115 8.96 0.58 -1.10
CA LEU A 115 8.02 -0.41 -1.63
C LEU A 115 8.41 -0.92 -3.01
N LEU A 116 8.80 -0.02 -3.92
CA LEU A 116 9.24 -0.40 -5.26
C LEU A 116 10.55 -1.20 -5.20
N ALA A 117 11.50 -0.83 -4.34
CA ALA A 117 12.75 -1.57 -4.18
C ALA A 117 12.53 -2.99 -3.63
N VAL A 118 11.68 -3.15 -2.60
CA VAL A 118 11.30 -4.48 -2.09
C VAL A 118 10.55 -5.29 -3.16
N ALA A 119 9.64 -4.66 -3.89
CA ALA A 119 8.93 -5.33 -4.99
C ALA A 119 9.90 -5.73 -6.12
N GLU A 120 10.84 -4.87 -6.50
CA GLU A 120 11.89 -5.15 -7.50
C GLU A 120 12.73 -6.36 -7.07
N ALA A 121 13.17 -6.40 -5.81
CA ALA A 121 13.93 -7.53 -5.25
C ALA A 121 13.10 -8.82 -5.29
N PHE A 122 11.90 -8.82 -4.75
CA PHE A 122 11.04 -10.00 -4.68
C PHE A 122 10.62 -10.50 -6.06
N ARG A 123 10.12 -9.62 -6.91
CA ARG A 123 9.50 -10.02 -8.18
C ARG A 123 10.52 -10.46 -9.22
N ASN A 124 11.78 -10.00 -9.14
CA ASN A 124 12.85 -10.42 -10.05
C ASN A 124 13.63 -11.65 -9.58
N THR A 125 13.39 -12.17 -8.36
CA THR A 125 14.14 -13.31 -7.82
C THR A 125 13.26 -14.49 -7.41
N HIS A 126 12.01 -14.22 -6.97
CA HIS A 126 11.15 -15.28 -6.44
C HIS A 126 10.54 -16.12 -7.56
N PRO A 127 10.62 -17.48 -7.52
CA PRO A 127 10.14 -18.35 -8.59
C PRO A 127 8.65 -18.17 -8.95
N ALA A 128 7.79 -17.90 -7.94
CA ALA A 128 6.37 -17.66 -8.17
C ALA A 128 6.07 -16.38 -8.96
N MET A 129 7.08 -15.52 -9.18
CA MET A 129 6.96 -14.26 -9.94
C MET A 129 7.53 -14.40 -11.36
N LYS A 130 7.79 -15.63 -11.83
CA LYS A 130 8.21 -15.86 -13.21
C LYS A 130 7.25 -15.19 -14.18
N ASP A 131 7.79 -14.45 -15.15
CA ASP A 131 7.04 -13.64 -16.13
C ASP A 131 6.10 -12.57 -15.53
N ARG A 132 6.27 -12.29 -14.23
CA ARG A 132 5.48 -11.31 -13.46
C ARG A 132 6.37 -10.31 -12.71
N ALA A 133 7.51 -9.92 -13.32
CA ALA A 133 8.46 -8.99 -12.71
C ALA A 133 7.86 -7.60 -12.44
N LEU A 134 6.85 -7.18 -13.19
CA LEU A 134 6.07 -5.97 -12.93
C LEU A 134 4.61 -6.33 -12.58
N THR A 135 3.93 -5.40 -11.89
CA THR A 135 2.48 -5.45 -11.69
C THR A 135 1.75 -5.00 -12.97
N GLY A 136 0.46 -5.38 -13.07
CA GLY A 136 -0.37 -4.96 -14.19
C GLY A 136 -0.63 -6.07 -15.22
N ALA A 137 -1.09 -5.68 -16.40
CA ALA A 137 -1.63 -6.60 -17.40
C ALA A 137 -0.56 -7.36 -18.20
N ALA A 138 0.64 -6.81 -18.32
CA ALA A 138 1.70 -7.37 -19.16
C ALA A 138 2.50 -8.47 -18.43
N ASN A 139 2.86 -9.51 -19.16
CA ASN A 139 3.87 -10.46 -18.71
C ASN A 139 5.27 -9.86 -18.97
N VAL A 140 6.05 -9.75 -17.91
CA VAL A 140 7.40 -9.19 -17.96
C VAL A 140 8.36 -10.20 -17.34
N PRO A 141 9.40 -10.63 -18.07
CA PRO A 141 10.37 -11.58 -17.55
C PRO A 141 11.20 -10.99 -16.41
N GLN A 142 11.68 -11.87 -15.55
CA GLN A 142 12.56 -11.51 -14.44
C GLN A 142 13.95 -11.12 -14.95
N ILE A 143 14.59 -10.17 -14.29
CA ILE A 143 15.97 -9.73 -14.48
C ILE A 143 16.67 -9.81 -13.12
N PRO A 144 17.44 -10.87 -12.81
CA PRO A 144 18.03 -11.09 -11.49
C PRO A 144 18.89 -9.92 -10.97
N GLU A 145 19.56 -9.20 -11.87
CA GLU A 145 20.39 -8.04 -11.54
C GLU A 145 19.54 -6.89 -10.96
N LEU A 146 18.30 -6.71 -11.47
CA LEU A 146 17.34 -5.77 -10.89
C LEU A 146 16.90 -6.23 -9.49
N GLY A 147 16.75 -7.53 -9.28
CA GLY A 147 16.49 -8.10 -7.97
C GLY A 147 17.60 -7.75 -6.96
N SER A 148 18.85 -7.93 -7.34
CA SER A 148 20.01 -7.57 -6.51
C SER A 148 20.09 -6.07 -6.21
N ARG A 149 19.84 -5.23 -7.22
CA ARG A 149 19.76 -3.78 -7.05
C ARG A 149 18.62 -3.37 -6.12
N GLY A 150 17.45 -3.97 -6.29
CA GLY A 150 16.27 -3.74 -5.45
C GLY A 150 16.56 -4.06 -3.98
N GLN A 151 17.22 -5.20 -3.71
CA GLN A 151 17.65 -5.60 -2.37
C GLN A 151 18.58 -4.54 -1.74
N ALA A 152 19.61 -4.11 -2.46
CA ALA A 152 20.56 -3.11 -1.95
C ALA A 152 19.87 -1.76 -1.68
N ARG A 153 18.96 -1.31 -2.57
CA ARG A 153 18.18 -0.09 -2.38
C ARG A 153 17.28 -0.18 -1.14
N ALA A 154 16.57 -1.29 -0.98
CA ALA A 154 15.69 -1.49 0.17
C ALA A 154 16.47 -1.45 1.50
N MET A 155 17.62 -2.14 1.58
CA MET A 155 18.46 -2.12 2.78
C MET A 155 18.90 -0.70 3.13
N ARG A 156 19.45 0.06 2.17
CA ARG A 156 19.83 1.45 2.38
C ARG A 156 18.66 2.29 2.87
N PHE A 157 17.48 2.12 2.27
CA PHE A 157 16.31 2.88 2.68
C PHE A 157 15.89 2.56 4.13
N PHE A 158 15.98 1.30 4.59
CA PHE A 158 15.68 0.95 5.98
C PHE A 158 16.69 1.55 6.96
N GLU A 159 17.98 1.65 6.60
CA GLU A 159 18.97 2.36 7.41
C GLU A 159 18.63 3.86 7.53
N GLU A 160 18.30 4.49 6.40
CA GLU A 160 17.89 5.90 6.37
C GLU A 160 16.60 6.14 7.16
N LEU A 161 15.62 5.23 7.04
CA LEU A 161 14.36 5.31 7.80
C LEU A 161 14.60 5.13 9.30
N ASN A 162 15.46 4.19 9.69
CA ASN A 162 15.86 4.01 11.08
C ASN A 162 16.53 5.26 11.66
N ALA A 163 17.45 5.87 10.93
CA ALA A 163 18.10 7.12 11.35
C ALA A 163 17.08 8.27 11.43
N HIS A 164 16.18 8.38 10.48
CA HIS A 164 15.12 9.39 10.47
C HIS A 164 14.18 9.30 11.68
N LEU A 165 13.87 8.08 12.14
CA LEU A 165 12.99 7.81 13.28
C LEU A 165 13.65 8.04 14.65
N ALA A 166 14.91 8.47 14.72
CA ALA A 166 15.55 8.82 15.99
C ALA A 166 14.78 9.94 16.69
N GLY A 167 14.24 9.63 17.89
CA GLY A 167 13.45 10.58 18.69
C GLY A 167 12.10 10.97 18.10
N ARG A 168 11.59 10.27 17.09
CA ARG A 168 10.30 10.53 16.46
C ARG A 168 9.31 9.40 16.74
N ASP A 169 8.06 9.77 17.02
CA ASP A 169 6.95 8.83 17.22
C ASP A 169 6.20 8.54 15.91
N PHE A 170 6.29 9.43 14.92
CA PHE A 170 5.67 9.30 13.60
C PHE A 170 6.64 9.72 12.50
N ILE A 171 6.31 9.34 11.25
CA ILE A 171 7.19 9.55 10.09
C ILE A 171 7.44 11.03 9.80
N CYS A 172 6.41 11.89 9.79
CA CYS A 172 6.59 13.27 9.33
C CYS A 172 5.83 14.35 10.09
N CYS A 173 4.88 13.97 10.95
CA CYS A 173 4.06 14.89 11.73
C CYS A 173 4.12 14.50 13.22
N ASP A 174 3.38 15.22 14.08
CA ASP A 174 3.21 14.88 15.48
C ASP A 174 2.07 13.87 15.72
N HIS A 175 1.52 13.32 14.66
CA HIS A 175 0.41 12.37 14.67
C HIS A 175 0.55 11.35 13.55
N PHE A 176 -0.23 10.27 13.68
CA PHE A 176 -0.29 9.19 12.70
C PHE A 176 -0.89 9.66 11.38
N THR A 177 -0.22 9.36 10.26
CA THR A 177 -0.55 9.82 8.92
C THR A 177 -0.50 8.68 7.88
N TRP A 178 -0.86 9.01 6.65
CA TRP A 178 -0.71 8.13 5.49
C TRP A 178 0.75 7.69 5.24
N ALA A 179 1.73 8.52 5.65
CA ALA A 179 3.14 8.15 5.59
C ALA A 179 3.45 7.01 6.56
N ASP A 180 2.87 7.01 7.78
CA ASP A 180 3.03 5.94 8.76
C ASP A 180 2.36 4.63 8.29
N ILE A 181 1.17 4.71 7.71
CA ILE A 181 0.48 3.55 7.10
C ILE A 181 1.38 2.94 6.03
N THR A 182 1.90 3.77 5.13
CA THR A 182 2.74 3.32 4.02
C THR A 182 4.05 2.69 4.51
N ALA A 183 4.71 3.30 5.50
CA ALA A 183 5.95 2.78 6.09
C ALA A 183 5.71 1.49 6.90
N ALA A 184 4.60 1.37 7.63
CA ALA A 184 4.26 0.16 8.38
C ALA A 184 4.03 -1.03 7.44
N VAL A 185 3.28 -0.82 6.36
CA VAL A 185 3.05 -1.84 5.34
C VAL A 185 4.34 -2.22 4.62
N LEU A 186 5.21 -1.25 4.28
CA LEU A 186 6.54 -1.50 3.73
C LEU A 186 7.37 -2.39 4.66
N THR A 187 7.45 -2.02 5.95
CA THR A 187 8.26 -2.74 6.93
C THR A 187 7.79 -4.19 7.08
N ASP A 188 6.48 -4.42 7.08
CA ASP A 188 5.92 -5.77 7.14
C ASP A 188 6.11 -6.55 5.83
N PHE A 189 6.00 -5.88 4.69
CA PHE A 189 6.20 -6.49 3.37
C PHE A 189 7.66 -6.92 3.13
N ALA A 190 8.62 -6.21 3.69
CA ALA A 190 10.05 -6.50 3.51
C ALA A 190 10.48 -7.90 3.97
N ARG A 191 9.61 -8.62 4.70
CA ARG A 191 9.82 -10.03 5.04
C ARG A 191 9.99 -10.94 3.82
N VAL A 192 9.40 -10.56 2.67
CA VAL A 192 9.53 -11.34 1.42
C VAL A 192 10.96 -11.33 0.86
N ILE A 193 11.78 -10.36 1.28
CA ILE A 193 13.21 -10.25 0.95
C ILE A 193 14.11 -10.56 2.15
N GLY A 194 13.57 -11.19 3.20
CA GLY A 194 14.31 -11.58 4.40
C GLY A 194 14.59 -10.47 5.40
N PHE A 195 14.09 -9.24 5.19
CA PHE A 195 14.30 -8.15 6.13
C PHE A 195 13.25 -8.13 7.25
N ARG A 196 13.76 -7.93 8.47
CA ARG A 196 12.95 -7.59 9.67
C ARG A 196 13.77 -6.61 10.51
N PRO A 197 13.17 -5.52 11.02
CA PRO A 197 13.89 -4.65 11.93
C PRO A 197 14.30 -5.41 13.19
N GLY A 198 15.54 -5.25 13.62
CA GLY A 198 16.16 -5.89 14.77
C GLY A 198 16.98 -4.90 15.59
N ALA A 199 17.94 -5.42 16.37
CA ALA A 199 18.80 -4.61 17.23
C ALA A 199 19.61 -3.56 16.46
N GLU A 200 19.95 -3.82 15.19
CA GLU A 200 20.63 -2.90 14.28
C GLU A 200 19.74 -1.77 13.76
N HIS A 201 18.41 -1.88 13.92
CA HIS A 201 17.44 -0.87 13.52
C HIS A 201 16.54 -0.45 14.72
N PRO A 202 17.10 0.02 15.83
CA PRO A 202 16.37 0.18 17.10
C PRO A 202 15.22 1.20 17.02
N ASN A 203 15.39 2.29 16.25
CA ASN A 203 14.36 3.31 16.10
C ASN A 203 13.19 2.81 15.23
N LEU A 204 13.50 2.10 14.15
CA LEU A 204 12.48 1.49 13.29
C LEU A 204 11.72 0.40 14.04
N LEU A 205 12.42 -0.43 14.82
CA LEU A 205 11.80 -1.46 15.66
C LEU A 205 10.88 -0.83 16.72
N ARG A 206 11.37 0.18 17.46
CA ARG A 206 10.58 0.92 18.45
C ARG A 206 9.31 1.51 17.81
N TRP A 207 9.47 2.24 16.72
CA TRP A 207 8.35 2.87 16.00
C TRP A 207 7.35 1.82 15.49
N ARG A 208 7.81 0.73 14.86
CA ARG A 208 6.90 -0.32 14.38
C ARG A 208 6.17 -1.02 15.52
N THR A 209 6.83 -1.22 16.66
CA THR A 209 6.25 -1.83 17.87
C THR A 209 5.20 -0.91 18.50
N SER A 210 5.44 0.41 18.57
CA SER A 210 4.47 1.36 19.13
C SER A 210 3.14 1.40 18.37
N LEU A 211 3.16 0.98 17.11
CA LEU A 211 1.94 0.88 16.27
C LEU A 211 1.20 -0.46 16.39
N ALA A 212 1.76 -1.47 17.11
CA ALA A 212 1.25 -2.84 17.10
C ALA A 212 -0.19 -2.97 17.63
N ASP A 213 -0.56 -2.15 18.60
CA ASP A 213 -1.88 -2.18 19.23
C ASP A 213 -2.95 -1.37 18.47
N ARG A 214 -2.58 -0.71 17.39
CA ARG A 214 -3.52 0.06 16.57
C ARG A 214 -4.46 -0.90 15.81
N PRO A 215 -5.78 -0.87 16.06
CA PRO A 215 -6.71 -1.86 15.49
C PRO A 215 -6.70 -1.92 13.97
N SER A 216 -6.55 -0.77 13.32
CA SER A 216 -6.52 -0.64 11.85
C SER A 216 -5.37 -1.41 11.19
N LEU A 217 -4.22 -1.58 11.87
CA LEU A 217 -3.09 -2.34 11.34
C LEU A 217 -3.33 -3.87 11.32
N LYS A 218 -4.42 -4.32 11.96
CA LYS A 218 -4.88 -5.72 11.94
C LYS A 218 -5.87 -6.01 10.79
N ALA A 219 -6.25 -4.95 10.04
CA ALA A 219 -7.19 -5.03 8.93
C ALA A 219 -6.62 -5.77 7.69
#